data_5c8de614a073020bfcff67acfc44b72a
#
_entry.id   5c8de614a073020bfcff67acfc44b72a
#
_cell.length_a   1.000
_cell.length_b   1.000
_cell.length_c   1.000
_cell.angle_alpha   90.00
_cell.angle_beta   90.00
_cell.angle_gamma   90.00
#
_symmetry.space_group_name_H-M   'P 1'
#
loop_
_entity.id
_entity.type
_entity.pdbx_description
1 polymer ?
#
loop_
_entity_poly.entity_id
_entity_poly.type
_entity_poly.pdbx_seq_one_letter_code
_entity_poly.pdbx_strand_id
1 'polypeptide(L)'
;IFTLGHRVNLGMTLNPWTKEFWVSEHGPQGGDEVNILRAGQNYGWPVVSDGRYYAGPKVSGEMPVHEGMTRPHISYVPSIAPGGMVFYTGDKFPGWKRNLFLGSMRMSNSPRTGHIERIVFNNNWEVIRSEMLLLDLHQRIRDVDQSPDGYLYAITDEGADSVLLK
;
A
#
# COMPACT_ATOMS: atom_id res chain seq x y z
N ILE A 1 -12.56 -17.15 -9.42
CA ILE A 1 -11.54 -16.62 -8.48
C ILE A 1 -10.32 -16.25 -9.29
N PHE A 2 -9.87 -15.01 -9.20
CA PHE A 2 -8.69 -14.54 -9.93
C PHE A 2 -7.40 -14.80 -9.14
N THR A 3 -7.40 -14.46 -7.85
CA THR A 3 -6.30 -14.69 -6.90
C THR A 3 -6.86 -15.13 -5.54
N LEU A 4 -6.02 -15.67 -4.67
CA LEU A 4 -6.40 -16.05 -3.31
C LEU A 4 -5.25 -15.81 -2.33
N GLY A 5 -5.46 -16.06 -1.04
CA GLY A 5 -4.44 -15.86 -0.02
C GLY A 5 -4.24 -14.42 0.41
N HIS A 6 -5.28 -13.59 0.30
CA HIS A 6 -5.33 -12.20 0.77
C HIS A 6 -5.95 -12.12 2.16
N ARG A 7 -5.53 -11.12 2.94
CA ARG A 7 -6.09 -10.88 4.28
C ARG A 7 -7.19 -9.80 4.27
N VAL A 8 -6.83 -8.55 4.04
CA VAL A 8 -7.76 -7.40 4.03
C VAL A 8 -7.31 -6.42 2.95
N ASN A 9 -7.91 -6.53 1.79
CA ASN A 9 -7.66 -5.63 0.66
C ASN A 9 -8.41 -4.31 0.87
N LEU A 10 -7.73 -3.19 0.68
CA LEU A 10 -8.30 -1.85 0.87
C LEU A 10 -8.18 -0.95 -0.35
N GLY A 11 -7.06 -0.97 -1.05
CA GLY A 11 -6.87 -0.20 -2.27
C GLY A 11 -6.59 -1.08 -3.46
N MET A 12 -7.06 -0.69 -4.63
CA MET A 12 -6.75 -1.35 -5.89
C MET A 12 -6.56 -0.30 -7.00
N THR A 13 -5.48 -0.44 -7.76
CA THR A 13 -5.22 0.42 -8.92
C THR A 13 -4.69 -0.38 -10.09
N LEU A 14 -4.94 0.10 -11.30
CA LEU A 14 -4.33 -0.45 -12.52
C LEU A 14 -3.01 0.28 -12.78
N ASN A 15 -1.91 -0.45 -12.90
CA ASN A 15 -0.67 0.14 -13.40
C ASN A 15 -0.85 0.50 -14.89
N PRO A 16 -0.82 1.79 -15.27
CA PRO A 16 -1.13 2.20 -16.65
C PRO A 16 -0.11 1.73 -17.68
N TRP A 17 1.09 1.34 -17.26
CA TRP A 17 2.20 0.92 -18.14
C TRP A 17 2.25 -0.59 -18.32
N THR A 18 2.09 -1.37 -17.22
CA THR A 18 2.15 -2.85 -17.28
C THR A 18 0.78 -3.49 -17.50
N LYS A 19 -0.32 -2.75 -17.28
CA LYS A 19 -1.70 -3.23 -17.32
C LYS A 19 -2.01 -4.31 -16.29
N GLU A 20 -1.19 -4.42 -15.24
CA GLU A 20 -1.42 -5.29 -14.09
C GLU A 20 -2.18 -4.54 -12.99
N PHE A 21 -3.09 -5.23 -12.29
CA PHE A 21 -3.71 -4.71 -11.08
C PHE A 21 -2.75 -4.80 -9.90
N TRP A 22 -2.71 -3.73 -9.12
CA TRP A 22 -1.98 -3.65 -7.87
C TRP A 22 -2.97 -3.47 -6.73
N VAL A 23 -2.72 -4.12 -5.60
CA VAL A 23 -3.60 -4.11 -4.42
C VAL A 23 -2.78 -3.81 -3.18
N SER A 24 -3.30 -2.93 -2.32
CA SER A 24 -2.80 -2.73 -0.96
C SER A 24 -3.62 -3.55 0.02
N GLU A 25 -2.97 -4.15 1.01
CA GLU A 25 -3.67 -4.91 2.04
C GLU A 25 -3.02 -4.80 3.42
N HIS A 26 -3.84 -4.92 4.45
CA HIS A 26 -3.38 -4.93 5.83
C HIS A 26 -2.92 -6.31 6.28
N GLY A 27 -1.71 -6.38 6.79
CA GLY A 27 -1.25 -7.48 7.61
C GLY A 27 -1.88 -7.48 9.01
N PRO A 28 -1.55 -8.45 9.87
CA PRO A 28 -2.05 -8.45 11.25
C PRO A 28 -1.33 -7.37 12.10
N GLN A 29 -0.14 -7.63 12.57
CA GLN A 29 0.72 -6.66 13.26
C GLN A 29 2.05 -6.57 12.49
N GLY A 30 2.18 -5.55 11.63
CA GLY A 30 3.17 -5.52 10.56
C GLY A 30 2.77 -6.43 9.39
N GLY A 31 3.58 -6.45 8.34
CA GLY A 31 3.33 -7.24 7.14
C GLY A 31 2.14 -6.72 6.32
N ASP A 32 1.91 -5.41 6.32
CA ASP A 32 1.05 -4.79 5.31
C ASP A 32 1.74 -4.92 3.95
N GLU A 33 0.96 -5.05 2.89
CA GLU A 33 1.49 -5.44 1.59
C GLU A 33 0.98 -4.57 0.45
N VAL A 34 1.81 -4.46 -0.59
CA VAL A 34 1.36 -4.10 -1.93
C VAL A 34 1.68 -5.28 -2.84
N ASN A 35 0.65 -5.81 -3.48
CA ASN A 35 0.71 -6.99 -4.33
C ASN A 35 0.42 -6.65 -5.78
N ILE A 36 1.18 -7.23 -6.72
CA ILE A 36 0.87 -7.23 -8.16
C ILE A 36 0.05 -8.49 -8.43
N LEU A 37 -1.22 -8.32 -8.83
CA LEU A 37 -2.14 -9.43 -9.01
C LEU A 37 -1.92 -10.17 -10.32
N ARG A 38 -1.70 -11.48 -10.25
CA ARG A 38 -1.58 -12.39 -11.39
C ARG A 38 -2.52 -13.56 -11.26
N ALA A 39 -3.23 -13.89 -12.33
CA ALA A 39 -4.22 -14.97 -12.35
C ALA A 39 -3.68 -16.28 -11.80
N GLY A 40 -4.45 -16.92 -10.92
CA GLY A 40 -4.13 -18.21 -10.32
C GLY A 40 -3.11 -18.16 -9.16
N GLN A 41 -2.57 -16.99 -8.82
CA GLN A 41 -1.60 -16.88 -7.74
C GLN A 41 -2.26 -16.91 -6.35
N ASN A 42 -1.51 -17.47 -5.38
CA ASN A 42 -1.82 -17.50 -3.96
C ASN A 42 -0.82 -16.60 -3.20
N TYR A 43 -1.33 -15.53 -2.55
CA TYR A 43 -0.51 -14.55 -1.83
C TYR A 43 -0.25 -14.93 -0.36
N GLY A 44 -0.64 -16.13 0.04
CA GLY A 44 -0.10 -16.83 1.22
C GLY A 44 -0.90 -16.69 2.50
N TRP A 45 -1.74 -15.69 2.68
CA TRP A 45 -2.53 -15.57 3.91
C TRP A 45 -3.51 -16.76 4.07
N PRO A 46 -3.65 -17.38 5.27
CA PRO A 46 -3.01 -17.05 6.57
C PRO A 46 -1.73 -17.85 6.87
N VAL A 47 -1.12 -18.50 5.90
CA VAL A 47 0.05 -19.37 6.08
C VAL A 47 1.35 -18.55 6.05
N VAL A 48 1.45 -17.59 5.13
CA VAL A 48 2.61 -16.71 4.98
C VAL A 48 2.21 -15.26 5.20
N SER A 49 3.00 -14.54 5.99
CA SER A 49 2.96 -13.10 6.17
C SER A 49 4.23 -12.65 6.87
N ASP A 50 4.72 -11.45 6.58
CA ASP A 50 5.85 -10.83 7.30
C ASP A 50 5.43 -10.28 8.68
N GLY A 51 4.14 -10.29 8.98
CA GLY A 51 3.58 -9.85 10.26
C GLY A 51 3.53 -10.94 11.32
N ARG A 52 3.00 -10.55 12.48
CA ARG A 52 2.75 -11.45 13.61
C ARG A 52 1.31 -11.31 14.11
N TYR A 53 0.83 -12.33 14.78
CA TYR A 53 -0.46 -12.27 15.47
C TYR A 53 -0.44 -11.21 16.56
N TYR A 54 -1.57 -10.54 16.82
CA TYR A 54 -1.67 -9.42 17.78
C TYR A 54 -1.20 -9.78 19.21
N ALA A 55 -1.33 -11.01 19.61
CA ALA A 55 -0.87 -11.51 20.91
C ALA A 55 -0.03 -12.79 20.76
N GLY A 56 0.76 -12.86 19.68
CA GLY A 56 1.42 -14.12 19.38
C GLY A 56 2.70 -14.02 18.54
N PRO A 57 3.16 -15.17 18.05
CA PRO A 57 4.36 -15.28 17.25
C PRO A 57 4.18 -14.68 15.84
N LYS A 58 5.25 -14.71 15.04
CA LYS A 58 5.16 -14.44 13.60
C LYS A 58 4.17 -15.40 12.94
N VAL A 59 3.41 -14.91 11.97
CA VAL A 59 2.43 -15.74 11.22
C VAL A 59 3.13 -16.89 10.53
N SER A 60 4.18 -16.61 9.79
CA SER A 60 4.97 -17.61 9.05
C SER A 60 5.96 -18.41 9.93
N GLY A 61 5.99 -18.21 11.25
CA GLY A 61 7.05 -18.77 12.09
C GLY A 61 8.43 -18.27 11.63
N GLU A 62 9.35 -19.20 11.43
CA GLU A 62 10.71 -18.89 10.94
C GLU A 62 10.83 -18.95 9.40
N MET A 63 9.78 -19.34 8.69
CA MET A 63 9.80 -19.52 7.22
C MET A 63 8.86 -18.53 6.53
N PRO A 64 9.36 -17.34 6.12
CA PRO A 64 8.55 -16.31 5.46
C PRO A 64 8.22 -16.63 4.00
N VAL A 65 8.63 -17.78 3.50
CA VAL A 65 8.40 -18.25 2.12
C VAL A 65 7.84 -19.66 2.15
N HIS A 66 6.83 -19.92 1.34
CA HIS A 66 6.25 -21.24 1.18
C HIS A 66 6.10 -21.55 -0.32
N GLU A 67 6.39 -22.80 -0.70
CA GLU A 67 6.25 -23.24 -2.09
C GLU A 67 4.81 -23.05 -2.59
N GLY A 68 4.66 -22.54 -3.81
CA GLY A 68 3.37 -22.24 -4.41
C GLY A 68 2.71 -20.96 -3.91
N MET A 69 3.38 -20.17 -3.08
CA MET A 69 2.89 -18.88 -2.60
C MET A 69 3.74 -17.73 -3.12
N THR A 70 3.07 -16.69 -3.55
CA THR A 70 3.68 -15.49 -4.13
C THR A 70 4.02 -14.49 -3.04
N ARG A 71 5.27 -14.02 -3.04
CA ARG A 71 5.69 -12.95 -2.13
C ARG A 71 5.08 -11.61 -2.53
N PRO A 72 4.75 -10.74 -1.56
CA PRO A 72 4.35 -9.38 -1.86
C PRO A 72 5.43 -8.63 -2.63
N HIS A 73 5.01 -7.68 -3.46
CA HIS A 73 5.93 -6.79 -4.16
C HIS A 73 6.58 -5.79 -3.20
N ILE A 74 5.79 -5.29 -2.24
CA ILE A 74 6.27 -4.45 -1.13
C ILE A 74 5.66 -4.99 0.16
N SER A 75 6.46 -5.05 1.21
CA SER A 75 6.02 -5.43 2.56
C SER A 75 6.46 -4.37 3.57
N TYR A 76 5.57 -4.02 4.49
CA TYR A 76 5.80 -3.00 5.51
C TYR A 76 5.84 -3.62 6.91
N VAL A 77 7.03 -3.57 7.52
CA VAL A 77 7.25 -3.93 8.91
C VAL A 77 8.12 -2.84 9.54
N PRO A 78 7.56 -1.97 10.38
CA PRO A 78 6.21 -1.97 10.95
C PRO A 78 5.10 -1.65 9.94
N SER A 79 3.86 -1.94 10.31
CA SER A 79 2.64 -1.62 9.56
C SER A 79 2.51 -0.11 9.31
N ILE A 80 2.00 0.25 8.13
CA ILE A 80 1.63 1.63 7.79
C ILE A 80 0.12 1.81 7.65
N ALA A 81 -0.65 0.74 7.78
CA ALA A 81 -2.09 0.72 7.58
C ALA A 81 -2.47 1.33 6.21
N PRO A 82 -2.07 0.72 5.08
CA PRO A 82 -2.27 1.29 3.76
C PRO A 82 -3.75 1.38 3.41
N GLY A 83 -4.11 2.45 2.72
CA GLY A 83 -5.44 2.69 2.16
C GLY A 83 -5.48 2.57 0.65
N GLY A 84 -6.22 3.48 0.00
CA GLY A 84 -6.27 3.58 -1.45
C GLY A 84 -4.95 4.07 -2.05
N MET A 85 -4.77 3.84 -3.35
CA MET A 85 -3.54 4.17 -4.04
C MET A 85 -3.75 4.46 -5.52
N VAL A 86 -2.86 5.27 -6.10
CA VAL A 86 -2.89 5.65 -7.50
C VAL A 86 -1.50 5.79 -8.10
N PHE A 87 -1.32 5.38 -9.34
CA PHE A 87 -0.14 5.73 -10.13
C PHE A 87 -0.30 7.10 -10.74
N TYR A 88 0.66 7.99 -10.51
CA TYR A 88 0.64 9.32 -11.09
C TYR A 88 0.97 9.30 -12.59
N THR A 89 0.04 9.80 -13.40
CA THR A 89 0.16 9.89 -14.86
C THR A 89 0.19 11.31 -15.38
N GLY A 90 -0.11 12.28 -14.50
CA GLY A 90 -0.26 13.70 -14.83
C GLY A 90 1.06 14.38 -15.19
N ASP A 91 0.95 15.63 -15.62
CA ASP A 91 2.08 16.48 -16.04
C ASP A 91 2.31 17.67 -15.10
N LYS A 92 1.46 17.86 -14.08
CA LYS A 92 1.63 18.95 -13.10
C LYS A 92 2.90 18.80 -12.25
N PHE A 93 3.26 17.54 -11.96
CA PHE A 93 4.45 17.18 -11.21
C PHE A 93 5.31 16.23 -12.05
N PRO A 94 6.12 16.73 -13.01
CA PRO A 94 6.83 15.85 -13.95
C PRO A 94 7.74 14.81 -13.28
N GLY A 95 8.36 15.16 -12.16
CA GLY A 95 9.19 14.25 -11.36
C GLY A 95 8.41 13.16 -10.59
N TRP A 96 7.07 13.19 -10.64
CA TRP A 96 6.20 12.22 -9.97
C TRP A 96 5.62 11.18 -10.93
N LYS A 97 5.78 11.40 -12.24
CA LYS A 97 5.27 10.47 -13.26
C LYS A 97 5.82 9.06 -13.04
N ARG A 98 4.97 8.06 -13.13
CA ARG A 98 5.26 6.64 -12.83
C ARG A 98 5.50 6.31 -11.35
N ASN A 99 5.33 7.25 -10.42
CA ASN A 99 5.37 6.91 -9.01
C ASN A 99 3.99 6.42 -8.54
N LEU A 100 3.98 5.57 -7.53
CA LEU A 100 2.78 5.15 -6.82
C LEU A 100 2.62 6.03 -5.57
N PHE A 101 1.40 6.52 -5.35
CA PHE A 101 1.00 7.24 -4.16
C PHE A 101 0.03 6.37 -3.39
N LEU A 102 0.38 6.04 -2.16
CA LEU A 102 -0.35 5.13 -1.29
C LEU A 102 -0.75 5.86 -0.01
N GLY A 103 -2.05 5.92 0.28
CA GLY A 103 -2.52 6.45 1.55
C GLY A 103 -2.09 5.57 2.70
N SER A 104 -1.57 6.17 3.77
CA SER A 104 -1.21 5.51 5.01
C SER A 104 -2.01 6.12 6.15
N MET A 105 -2.69 5.29 6.92
CA MET A 105 -3.49 5.79 8.04
C MET A 105 -2.68 5.93 9.32
N ARG A 106 -1.60 5.16 9.49
CA ARG A 106 -0.83 5.15 10.72
C ARG A 106 0.40 4.25 10.62
N MET A 107 1.53 4.66 11.19
CA MET A 107 2.69 3.78 11.37
C MET A 107 2.58 3.01 12.69
N SER A 108 2.51 1.70 12.64
CA SER A 108 2.41 0.80 13.79
C SER A 108 1.32 1.26 14.77
N ASN A 109 1.65 1.38 16.04
CA ASN A 109 0.76 1.87 17.09
C ASN A 109 0.91 3.38 17.37
N SER A 110 1.71 4.10 16.58
CA SER A 110 1.93 5.54 16.75
C SER A 110 0.75 6.34 16.19
N PRO A 111 -0.01 7.07 17.02
CA PRO A 111 -1.10 7.90 16.53
C PRO A 111 -0.56 9.10 15.74
N ARG A 112 -1.40 9.68 14.88
CA ARG A 112 -1.08 10.89 14.12
C ARG A 112 0.15 10.79 13.22
N THR A 113 0.40 9.60 12.66
CA THR A 113 1.52 9.32 11.73
C THR A 113 1.04 8.89 10.35
N GLY A 114 -0.22 9.21 10.02
CA GLY A 114 -0.73 9.04 8.68
C GLY A 114 -0.02 9.97 7.70
N HIS A 115 0.16 9.50 6.48
CA HIS A 115 0.91 10.18 5.44
C HIS A 115 0.51 9.64 4.06
N ILE A 116 1.04 10.23 3.01
CA ILE A 116 1.05 9.61 1.69
C ILE A 116 2.46 9.03 1.47
N GLU A 117 2.53 7.71 1.29
CA GLU A 117 3.77 7.04 0.88
C GLU A 117 3.95 7.20 -0.62
N ARG A 118 4.92 8.03 -1.05
CA ARG A 118 5.32 8.13 -2.45
C ARG A 118 6.39 7.11 -2.74
N ILE A 119 6.14 6.20 -3.68
CA ILE A 119 7.03 5.10 -4.02
C ILE A 119 7.56 5.31 -5.44
N VAL A 120 8.88 5.33 -5.56
CA VAL A 120 9.61 5.52 -6.82
C VAL A 120 10.18 4.19 -7.28
N PHE A 121 9.94 3.86 -8.54
CA PHE A 121 10.39 2.60 -9.16
C PHE A 121 11.44 2.84 -10.24
N ASN A 122 12.28 1.83 -10.46
CA ASN A 122 13.11 1.74 -11.66
C ASN A 122 12.27 1.24 -12.88
N ASN A 123 12.93 1.02 -14.02
CA ASN A 123 12.25 0.55 -15.21
C ASN A 123 11.64 -0.86 -15.09
N ASN A 124 12.13 -1.67 -14.15
CA ASN A 124 11.66 -3.03 -13.89
C ASN A 124 10.58 -3.07 -12.78
N TRP A 125 10.11 -1.90 -12.32
CA TRP A 125 9.14 -1.75 -11.23
C TRP A 125 9.67 -2.17 -9.85
N GLU A 126 10.98 -2.28 -9.68
CA GLU A 126 11.59 -2.47 -8.37
C GLU A 126 11.64 -1.13 -7.63
N VAL A 127 11.35 -1.15 -6.33
CA VAL A 127 11.38 0.05 -5.48
C VAL A 127 12.82 0.54 -5.34
N ILE A 128 13.09 1.79 -5.68
CA ILE A 128 14.39 2.44 -5.52
C ILE A 128 14.40 3.51 -4.43
N ARG A 129 13.23 4.06 -4.09
CA ARG A 129 13.06 5.05 -3.03
C ARG A 129 11.60 5.14 -2.62
N SER A 130 11.37 5.44 -1.34
CA SER A 130 10.08 5.93 -0.86
C SER A 130 10.27 7.17 0.01
N GLU A 131 9.22 7.96 0.13
CA GLU A 131 9.18 9.13 1.00
C GLU A 131 7.76 9.36 1.53
N MET A 132 7.70 9.84 2.77
CA MET A 132 6.44 10.19 3.44
C MET A 132 6.10 11.66 3.15
N LEU A 133 4.96 11.90 2.52
CA LEU A 133 4.41 13.23 2.27
C LEU A 133 3.28 13.52 3.24
N LEU A 134 3.12 14.80 3.62
CA LEU A 134 2.04 15.29 4.47
C LEU A 134 2.00 14.68 5.90
N LEU A 135 3.13 14.16 6.38
CA LEU A 135 3.22 13.60 7.74
C LEU A 135 2.93 14.66 8.83
N ASP A 136 3.26 15.92 8.56
CA ASP A 136 3.04 17.07 9.42
C ASP A 136 1.55 17.45 9.58
N LEU A 137 0.68 16.95 8.73
CA LEU A 137 -0.77 17.13 8.89
C LEU A 137 -1.36 16.30 10.03
N HIS A 138 -0.67 15.23 10.43
CA HIS A 138 -1.12 14.32 11.49
C HIS A 138 -2.49 13.67 11.23
N GLN A 139 -2.84 13.50 9.94
CA GLN A 139 -4.12 12.95 9.48
C GLN A 139 -3.96 11.51 8.97
N ARG A 140 -4.98 10.71 9.18
CA ARG A 140 -5.05 9.34 8.60
C ARG A 140 -5.47 9.46 7.14
N ILE A 141 -4.59 9.13 6.21
CA ILE A 141 -4.90 9.19 4.77
C ILE A 141 -5.59 7.89 4.36
N ARG A 142 -6.88 7.98 4.05
CA ARG A 142 -7.71 6.82 3.69
C ARG A 142 -7.57 6.44 2.23
N ASP A 143 -7.52 7.41 1.32
CA ASP A 143 -7.46 7.19 -0.11
C ASP A 143 -6.73 8.34 -0.81
N VAL A 144 -6.11 8.03 -1.92
CA VAL A 144 -5.44 9.00 -2.81
C VAL A 144 -5.81 8.68 -4.23
N ASP A 145 -6.22 9.70 -4.99
CA ASP A 145 -6.54 9.56 -6.40
C ASP A 145 -6.03 10.76 -7.22
N GLN A 146 -5.91 10.58 -8.53
CA GLN A 146 -5.55 11.63 -9.47
C GLN A 146 -6.77 12.10 -10.24
N SER A 147 -7.06 13.39 -10.17
CA SER A 147 -8.15 13.97 -10.96
C SER A 147 -7.71 14.28 -12.40
N PRO A 148 -8.67 14.49 -13.31
CA PRO A 148 -8.38 14.83 -14.71
C PRO A 148 -7.56 16.12 -14.88
N ASP A 149 -7.55 17.03 -13.90
CA ASP A 149 -6.75 18.26 -13.93
C ASP A 149 -5.25 18.00 -13.63
N GLY A 150 -4.88 16.76 -13.32
CA GLY A 150 -3.50 16.33 -13.08
C GLY A 150 -2.99 16.59 -11.68
N TYR A 151 -3.86 16.99 -10.74
CA TYR A 151 -3.53 17.06 -9.32
C TYR A 151 -3.88 15.76 -8.60
N LEU A 152 -3.21 15.52 -7.48
CA LEU A 152 -3.59 14.46 -6.54
C LEU A 152 -4.59 15.00 -5.53
N TYR A 153 -5.55 14.15 -5.19
CA TYR A 153 -6.51 14.39 -4.13
C TYR A 153 -6.42 13.28 -3.11
N ALA A 154 -6.54 13.63 -1.85
CA ALA A 154 -6.53 12.66 -0.77
C ALA A 154 -7.69 12.92 0.19
N ILE A 155 -8.30 11.85 0.68
CA ILE A 155 -9.30 11.92 1.74
C ILE A 155 -8.72 11.40 3.03
N THR A 156 -9.08 12.04 4.13
CA THR A 156 -8.66 11.65 5.47
C THR A 156 -9.77 10.88 6.19
N ASP A 157 -9.44 10.23 7.30
CA ASP A 157 -10.35 9.43 8.12
C ASP A 157 -10.16 9.79 9.60
N GLU A 158 -10.64 10.99 9.96
CA GLU A 158 -10.57 11.54 11.32
C GLU A 158 -11.98 11.80 11.90
N GLY A 159 -12.99 11.05 11.46
CA GLY A 159 -14.36 11.24 11.87
C GLY A 159 -14.90 12.60 11.45
N ALA A 160 -15.31 13.43 12.39
CA ALA A 160 -15.88 14.76 12.10
C ALA A 160 -14.83 15.75 11.52
N ASP A 161 -13.54 15.49 11.74
CA ASP A 161 -12.42 16.32 11.26
C ASP A 161 -11.84 15.83 9.93
N SER A 162 -12.52 14.90 9.26
CA SER A 162 -12.10 14.39 7.96
C SER A 162 -12.19 15.48 6.88
N VAL A 163 -11.19 15.54 6.02
CA VAL A 163 -11.08 16.55 4.96
C VAL A 163 -10.71 15.93 3.62
N LEU A 164 -11.01 16.67 2.54
CA LEU A 164 -10.48 16.44 1.21
C LEU A 164 -9.30 17.38 0.98
N LEU A 165 -8.16 16.83 0.69
CA LEU A 165 -6.91 17.54 0.38
C LEU A 165 -6.69 17.58 -1.13
N LYS A 166 -6.00 18.64 -1.60
CA LYS A 166 -5.56 18.79 -2.99
C LYS A 166 -4.07 19.13 -3.05
#